data_e1270dfdd66c4333d02a6878021c97be
#
_entry.id   e1270dfdd66c4333d02a6878021c97be
#
_cell.length_a   1.000
_cell.length_b   1.000
_cell.length_c   1.000
_cell.angle_alpha   90.00
_cell.angle_beta   90.00
_cell.angle_gamma   90.00
#
_symmetry.space_group_name_H-M   'P 1'
#
loop_
_entity.id
_entity.type
_entity.pdbx_description
1 polymer ?
#
loop_
_entity_poly.entity_id
_entity_poly.type
_entity_poly.pdbx_seq_one_letter_code
_entity_poly.pdbx_strand_id
1 'polypeptide(L)'
;MDFENSQTKKNLETAFAGESQAHTKYRYYASKAKKDGYVQISNIFAETAGNESEHAKLWFKYLHDGAVPGTLDNLRDAAAGENYEWTTMYDEFAKTAEEEGFAGTPEKFRGVPARGN
;
A
#
# COMPACT_ATOMS: atom_id res chain seq x y z
N MET A 1 -13.99 -25.52 -5.08
CA MET A 1 -13.67 -24.80 -3.83
C MET A 1 -14.17 -23.36 -3.92
N ASP A 2 -14.69 -22.85 -2.84
CA ASP A 2 -15.13 -21.47 -2.76
C ASP A 2 -13.92 -20.51 -2.83
N PHE A 3 -14.01 -19.49 -3.68
CA PHE A 3 -12.93 -18.51 -3.88
C PHE A 3 -12.56 -17.81 -2.57
N GLU A 4 -13.55 -17.40 -1.77
CA GLU A 4 -13.32 -16.67 -0.53
C GLU A 4 -12.45 -17.43 0.47
N ASN A 5 -12.47 -18.77 0.41
CA ASN A 5 -11.71 -19.63 1.31
C ASN A 5 -10.50 -20.26 0.63
N SER A 6 -10.15 -19.82 -0.57
CA SER A 6 -9.11 -20.46 -1.37
C SER A 6 -7.72 -19.91 -1.08
N GLN A 7 -6.72 -20.73 -1.30
CA GLN A 7 -5.33 -20.28 -1.30
C GLN A 7 -5.07 -19.30 -2.44
N THR A 8 -5.79 -19.45 -3.57
CA THR A 8 -5.66 -18.56 -4.71
C THR A 8 -6.00 -17.12 -4.32
N LYS A 9 -7.06 -16.90 -3.55
CA LYS A 9 -7.39 -15.56 -3.06
C LYS A 9 -6.27 -14.98 -2.22
N LYS A 10 -5.72 -15.78 -1.29
CA LYS A 10 -4.60 -15.37 -0.46
C LYS A 10 -3.37 -15.02 -1.30
N ASN A 11 -3.10 -15.78 -2.32
CA ASN A 11 -1.99 -15.52 -3.24
C ASN A 11 -2.19 -14.22 -4.01
N LEU A 12 -3.40 -13.95 -4.46
CA LEU A 12 -3.73 -12.69 -5.15
C LEU A 12 -3.56 -11.49 -4.22
N GLU A 13 -3.99 -11.61 -2.98
CA GLU A 13 -3.80 -10.55 -1.98
C GLU A 13 -2.32 -10.29 -1.72
N THR A 14 -1.52 -11.35 -1.61
CA THR A 14 -0.07 -11.24 -1.42
C THR A 14 0.59 -10.61 -2.65
N ALA A 15 0.20 -11.01 -3.85
CA ALA A 15 0.73 -10.46 -5.10
C ALA A 15 0.39 -8.97 -5.24
N PHE A 16 -0.85 -8.61 -4.94
CA PHE A 16 -1.27 -7.21 -4.97
C PHE A 16 -0.45 -6.36 -3.98
N ALA A 17 -0.31 -6.85 -2.75
CA ALA A 17 0.48 -6.16 -1.73
C ALA A 17 1.94 -5.99 -2.14
N GLY A 18 2.56 -7.04 -2.68
CA GLY A 18 3.95 -7.01 -3.10
C GLY A 18 4.21 -6.04 -4.25
N GLU A 19 3.37 -6.08 -5.27
CA GLU A 19 3.53 -5.18 -6.42
C GLU A 19 3.19 -3.74 -6.09
N SER A 20 2.21 -3.51 -5.22
CA SER A 20 1.90 -2.16 -4.72
C SER A 20 3.06 -1.58 -3.94
N GLN A 21 3.71 -2.39 -3.11
CA GLN A 21 4.89 -1.99 -2.36
C GLN A 21 6.07 -1.68 -3.30
N ALA A 22 6.29 -2.54 -4.29
CA ALA A 22 7.35 -2.35 -5.28
C ALA A 22 7.13 -1.06 -6.09
N HIS A 23 5.89 -0.80 -6.51
CA HIS A 23 5.52 0.42 -7.21
C HIS A 23 5.94 1.66 -6.40
N THR A 24 5.58 1.70 -5.13
CA THR A 24 5.88 2.83 -4.26
C THR A 24 7.39 3.00 -4.04
N LYS A 25 8.10 1.91 -3.75
CA LYS A 25 9.56 1.93 -3.55
C LYS A 25 10.27 2.44 -4.80
N TYR A 26 9.89 1.94 -5.97
CA TYR A 26 10.57 2.30 -7.22
C TYR A 26 10.35 3.76 -7.58
N ARG A 27 9.22 4.34 -7.20
CA ARG A 27 9.01 5.77 -7.35
C ARG A 27 9.98 6.57 -6.46
N TYR A 28 10.20 6.12 -5.25
CA TYR A 28 11.19 6.75 -4.36
C TYR A 28 12.60 6.61 -4.91
N TYR A 29 12.94 5.42 -5.43
CA TYR A 29 14.25 5.17 -6.03
C TYR A 29 14.47 6.03 -7.27
N ALA A 30 13.46 6.20 -8.10
CA ALA A 30 13.53 7.06 -9.27
C ALA A 30 13.82 8.51 -8.88
N SER A 31 13.12 9.00 -7.87
CA SER A 31 13.31 10.36 -7.36
C SER A 31 14.73 10.57 -6.84
N LYS A 32 15.23 9.62 -6.06
CA LYS A 32 16.59 9.69 -5.49
C LYS A 32 17.65 9.64 -6.60
N ALA A 33 17.50 8.73 -7.54
CA ALA A 33 18.44 8.61 -8.67
C ALA A 33 18.52 9.90 -9.47
N LYS A 34 17.37 10.55 -9.70
CA LYS A 34 17.33 11.83 -10.40
C LYS A 34 18.10 12.92 -9.63
N LYS A 35 17.89 13.01 -8.33
CA LYS A 35 18.60 13.97 -7.48
C LYS A 35 20.10 13.74 -7.47
N ASP A 36 20.51 12.48 -7.55
CA ASP A 36 21.93 12.10 -7.57
C ASP A 36 22.55 12.24 -8.99
N GLY A 37 21.77 12.63 -9.99
CA GLY A 37 22.25 12.84 -11.34
C GLY A 37 22.23 11.61 -12.25
N TYR A 38 21.62 10.51 -11.81
CA TYR A 38 21.50 9.27 -12.59
C TYR A 38 20.18 9.24 -13.36
N VAL A 39 20.10 10.03 -14.43
CA VAL A 39 18.84 10.23 -15.17
C VAL A 39 18.33 8.93 -15.80
N GLN A 40 19.23 8.15 -16.42
CA GLN A 40 18.83 6.90 -17.06
C GLN A 40 18.32 5.89 -16.05
N ILE A 41 18.99 5.76 -14.90
CA ILE A 41 18.57 4.87 -13.82
C ILE A 41 17.22 5.33 -13.28
N SER A 42 17.03 6.63 -13.09
CA SER A 42 15.76 7.20 -12.67
C SER A 42 14.62 6.81 -13.62
N ASN A 43 14.86 6.92 -14.93
CA ASN A 43 13.86 6.57 -15.93
C ASN A 43 13.51 5.08 -15.91
N ILE A 44 14.50 4.21 -15.69
CA ILE A 44 14.28 2.77 -15.58
C ILE A 44 13.40 2.45 -14.35
N PHE A 45 13.70 3.06 -13.20
CA PHE A 45 12.87 2.87 -12.00
C PHE A 45 11.45 3.40 -12.21
N ALA A 46 11.28 4.55 -12.83
CA ALA A 46 9.96 5.13 -13.09
C ALA A 46 9.13 4.22 -14.02
N GLU A 47 9.74 3.69 -15.07
CA GLU A 47 9.08 2.78 -15.99
C GLU A 47 8.69 1.47 -15.28
N THR A 48 9.61 0.91 -14.50
CA THR A 48 9.35 -0.32 -13.74
C THR A 48 8.23 -0.09 -12.71
N ALA A 49 8.22 1.07 -12.05
CA ALA A 49 7.13 1.42 -11.13
C ALA A 49 5.77 1.41 -11.83
N GLY A 50 5.72 1.94 -13.06
CA GLY A 50 4.50 1.90 -13.86
C GLY A 50 4.04 0.48 -14.17
N ASN A 51 4.98 -0.41 -14.52
CA ASN A 51 4.68 -1.82 -14.79
C ASN A 51 4.14 -2.50 -13.53
N GLU A 52 4.73 -2.25 -12.37
CA GLU A 52 4.27 -2.82 -11.10
C GLU A 52 2.86 -2.35 -10.75
N SER A 53 2.53 -1.09 -11.06
CA SER A 53 1.18 -0.55 -10.86
C SER A 53 0.15 -1.28 -11.73
N GLU A 54 0.49 -1.58 -13.00
CA GLU A 54 -0.40 -2.31 -13.89
C GLU A 54 -0.61 -3.76 -13.44
N HIS A 55 0.45 -4.42 -12.95
CA HIS A 55 0.34 -5.76 -12.38
C HIS A 55 -0.55 -5.75 -11.13
N ALA A 56 -0.35 -4.80 -10.24
CA ALA A 56 -1.17 -4.66 -9.05
C ALA A 56 -2.65 -4.47 -9.40
N LYS A 57 -2.95 -3.66 -10.41
CA LYS A 57 -4.31 -3.43 -10.88
C LYS A 57 -4.95 -4.71 -11.40
N LEU A 58 -4.17 -5.55 -12.10
CA LEU A 58 -4.66 -6.83 -12.60
C LEU A 58 -5.07 -7.74 -11.45
N TRP A 59 -4.21 -7.88 -10.43
CA TRP A 59 -4.54 -8.69 -9.25
C TRP A 59 -5.71 -8.13 -8.47
N PHE A 60 -5.79 -6.81 -8.37
CA PHE A 60 -6.91 -6.13 -7.72
C PHE A 60 -8.24 -6.47 -8.42
N LYS A 61 -8.25 -6.45 -9.76
CA LYS A 61 -9.45 -6.80 -10.51
C LYS A 61 -9.89 -8.25 -10.28
N TYR A 62 -8.93 -9.17 -10.24
CA TYR A 62 -9.26 -10.57 -9.95
C TYR A 62 -9.84 -10.74 -8.54
N LEU A 63 -9.45 -9.89 -7.61
CA LEU A 63 -10.01 -9.90 -6.25
C LEU A 63 -11.40 -9.27 -6.18
N HIS A 64 -11.82 -8.56 -7.23
CA HIS A 64 -13.07 -7.78 -7.26
C HIS A 64 -13.92 -8.12 -8.50
N ASP A 65 -14.11 -9.41 -8.77
CA ASP A 65 -14.96 -9.92 -9.86
C ASP A 65 -14.59 -9.38 -11.24
N GLY A 66 -13.32 -9.11 -11.48
CA GLY A 66 -12.80 -8.76 -12.79
C GLY A 66 -12.78 -7.27 -13.14
N ALA A 67 -13.18 -6.41 -12.22
CA ALA A 67 -13.22 -4.97 -12.48
C ALA A 67 -12.96 -4.17 -11.19
N VAL A 68 -12.53 -2.93 -11.36
CA VAL A 68 -12.49 -1.99 -10.23
C VAL A 68 -13.94 -1.65 -9.88
N PRO A 69 -14.34 -1.74 -8.60
CA PRO A 69 -15.72 -1.45 -8.20
C PRO A 69 -16.13 -0.02 -8.50
N GLY A 70 -17.44 0.26 -8.42
CA GLY A 70 -17.97 1.58 -8.69
C GLY A 70 -17.56 2.62 -7.66
N THR A 71 -17.69 3.88 -8.01
CA THR A 71 -17.22 5.00 -7.18
C THR A 71 -17.81 4.99 -5.77
N LEU A 72 -19.11 4.71 -5.63
CA LEU A 72 -19.74 4.70 -4.31
C LEU A 72 -19.17 3.60 -3.43
N ASP A 73 -18.97 2.41 -3.99
CA ASP A 73 -18.34 1.30 -3.25
C ASP A 73 -16.91 1.63 -2.87
N ASN A 74 -16.18 2.26 -3.78
CA ASN A 74 -14.79 2.66 -3.53
C ASN A 74 -14.71 3.72 -2.44
N LEU A 75 -15.65 4.65 -2.39
CA LEU A 75 -15.72 5.65 -1.33
C LEU A 75 -15.98 5.01 0.03
N ARG A 76 -16.87 4.01 0.08
CA ARG A 76 -17.15 3.29 1.33
C ARG A 76 -15.95 2.49 1.80
N ASP A 77 -15.29 1.80 0.87
CA ASP A 77 -14.09 1.02 1.19
C ASP A 77 -12.97 1.92 1.70
N ALA A 78 -12.71 3.02 1.00
CA ALA A 78 -11.67 3.98 1.40
C ALA A 78 -11.96 4.57 2.79
N ALA A 79 -13.20 4.97 3.05
CA ALA A 79 -13.58 5.52 4.34
C ALA A 79 -13.42 4.49 5.47
N ALA A 80 -13.82 3.25 5.23
CA ALA A 80 -13.68 2.18 6.22
C ALA A 80 -12.21 1.87 6.50
N GLY A 81 -11.37 1.83 5.47
CA GLY A 81 -9.93 1.60 5.61
C GLY A 81 -9.24 2.70 6.39
N GLU A 82 -9.51 3.95 6.03
CA GLU A 82 -8.95 5.10 6.74
C GLU A 82 -9.42 5.14 8.19
N ASN A 83 -10.70 4.87 8.44
CA ASN A 83 -11.23 4.84 9.79
C ASN A 83 -10.56 3.76 10.64
N TYR A 84 -10.37 2.54 10.11
CA TYR A 84 -9.67 1.47 10.81
C TYR A 84 -8.23 1.87 11.13
N GLU A 85 -7.51 2.42 10.15
CA GLU A 85 -6.13 2.85 10.34
C GLU A 85 -6.05 3.93 11.41
N TRP A 86 -6.96 4.91 11.36
CA TRP A 86 -6.95 6.05 12.26
C TRP A 86 -7.37 5.69 13.69
N THR A 87 -8.41 4.86 13.85
CA THR A 87 -8.95 4.56 15.19
C THR A 87 -8.27 3.38 15.88
N THR A 88 -7.68 2.47 15.12
CA THR A 88 -7.23 1.17 15.65
C THR A 88 -5.79 0.84 15.29
N MET A 89 -5.49 0.76 14.00
CA MET A 89 -4.22 0.19 13.54
C MET A 89 -3.00 0.96 14.04
N TYR A 90 -2.94 2.25 13.77
CA TYR A 90 -1.78 3.05 14.15
C TYR A 90 -1.66 3.23 15.66
N ASP A 91 -2.78 3.27 16.37
CA ASP A 91 -2.75 3.33 17.83
C ASP A 91 -2.17 2.05 18.42
N GLU A 92 -2.56 0.89 17.89
CA GLU A 92 -2.00 -0.39 18.32
C GLU A 92 -0.52 -0.51 17.98
N PHE A 93 -0.12 -0.03 16.80
CA PHE A 93 1.30 0.01 16.41
C PHE A 93 2.11 0.89 17.35
N ALA A 94 1.55 2.05 17.73
CA ALA A 94 2.20 2.95 18.67
C ALA A 94 2.40 2.28 20.03
N LYS A 95 1.39 1.56 20.53
CA LYS A 95 1.47 0.83 21.79
C LYS A 95 2.55 -0.26 21.75
N THR A 96 2.61 -1.00 20.66
CA THR A 96 3.64 -2.03 20.47
C THR A 96 5.04 -1.41 20.46
N ALA A 97 5.22 -0.30 19.76
CA ALA A 97 6.49 0.39 19.71
C ALA A 97 6.92 0.89 21.10
N GLU A 98 5.98 1.38 21.90
CA GLU A 98 6.25 1.78 23.28
C GLU A 98 6.71 0.61 24.13
N GLU A 99 5.99 -0.53 24.02
CA GLU A 99 6.33 -1.76 24.74
C GLU A 99 7.71 -2.29 24.37
N GLU A 100 8.08 -2.13 23.10
CA GLU A 100 9.38 -2.59 22.60
C GLU A 100 10.50 -1.58 22.81
N GLY A 101 10.20 -0.39 23.33
CA GLY A 101 11.21 0.61 23.69
C GLY A 101 11.71 1.48 22.55
N PHE A 102 10.95 1.62 21.46
CA PHE A 102 11.34 2.46 20.32
C PHE A 102 10.88 3.91 20.54
N ALA A 103 11.79 4.74 21.02
CA ALA A 103 11.51 6.17 21.28
C ALA A 103 11.24 6.92 19.97
N GLY A 104 10.20 7.76 19.97
CA GLY A 104 9.83 8.59 18.82
C GLY A 104 8.95 7.91 17.78
N THR A 105 8.98 6.59 17.67
CA THR A 105 8.14 5.84 16.73
C THR A 105 6.66 5.89 17.08
N PRO A 106 6.25 5.79 18.38
CA PRO A 106 4.84 5.90 18.75
C PRO A 106 4.18 7.18 18.26
N GLU A 107 4.84 8.32 18.40
CA GLU A 107 4.30 9.61 17.97
C GLU A 107 4.14 9.67 16.45
N LYS A 108 5.05 9.06 15.70
CA LYS A 108 4.96 9.02 14.23
C LYS A 108 3.75 8.22 13.77
N PHE A 109 3.47 7.08 14.39
CA PHE A 109 2.27 6.30 14.07
C PHE A 109 0.99 7.05 14.42
N ARG A 110 0.95 7.71 15.57
CA ARG A 110 -0.22 8.48 16.01
C ARG A 110 -0.44 9.74 15.18
N GLY A 111 0.62 10.32 14.62
CA GLY A 111 0.53 11.51 13.80
C GLY A 111 -0.06 11.30 12.42
N VAL A 112 0.13 10.11 11.84
CA VAL A 112 -0.34 9.81 10.48
C VAL A 112 -1.86 9.93 10.33
N PRO A 113 -2.70 9.34 11.20
CA PRO A 113 -4.16 9.43 11.06
C PRO A 113 -4.68 10.87 11.06
N ALA A 114 -4.10 11.72 11.91
CA ALA A 114 -4.51 13.12 12.01
C ALA A 114 -4.27 13.87 10.69
N ARG A 115 -3.26 13.47 9.91
CA ARG A 115 -2.95 14.07 8.61
C ARG A 115 -3.78 13.50 7.48
N GLY A 116 -4.17 12.24 7.60
CA GLY A 116 -4.96 11.53 6.59
C GLY A 116 -6.44 11.91 6.63
N ASN A 117 -6.84 12.58 7.65
CA ASN A 117 -8.21 13.03 7.83
C ASN A 117 -8.38 14.47 7.26
#